data_0fec5585317a388923b9562a30f24a55
#
_entry.id   0fec5585317a388923b9562a30f24a55
#
_cell.length_a   1.000
_cell.length_b   1.000
_cell.length_c   1.000
_cell.angle_alpha   90.00
_cell.angle_beta   90.00
_cell.angle_gamma   90.00
#
_symmetry.space_group_name_H-M   'P 1'
#
loop_
_entity.id
_entity.type
_entity.pdbx_description
1 polymer ?
#
loop_
_entity_poly.entity_id
_entity_poly.type
_entity_poly.pdbx_seq_one_letter_code
_entity_poly.pdbx_strand_id
1 'polypeptide(L)'
;MERSPSPKGIDGYLGIRLESFEPGRLVASFPVTDEIVTMIGNIHGGCVTALVDHVLGVVMYPVMPPKSWAATTEFKVNLVAPVSSGVVRAEAEIVSMSARLAVVRVEVTNTFTKPDATEETTRLVALGQGTCTIVAPKG
;
A
#
# COMPACT_ATOMS: atom_id res chain seq x y z
N MET A 1 -15.03 0.49 -23.71
CA MET A 1 -14.09 0.65 -22.58
C MET A 1 -14.53 -0.29 -21.47
N GLU A 2 -13.93 -1.47 -21.39
CA GLU A 2 -14.24 -2.40 -20.32
C GLU A 2 -13.82 -1.76 -19.00
N ARG A 3 -14.78 -1.63 -18.10
CA ARG A 3 -14.49 -1.23 -16.73
C ARG A 3 -13.60 -2.31 -16.12
N SER A 4 -12.43 -1.92 -15.68
CA SER A 4 -11.62 -2.81 -14.82
C SER A 4 -12.53 -3.32 -13.70
N PRO A 5 -12.49 -4.63 -13.41
CA PRO A 5 -13.34 -5.15 -12.33
C PRO A 5 -13.02 -4.40 -11.02
N SER A 6 -14.07 -4.06 -10.30
CA SER A 6 -13.91 -3.41 -9.00
C SER A 6 -13.06 -4.29 -8.09
N PRO A 7 -12.11 -3.72 -7.33
CA PRO A 7 -11.34 -4.50 -6.37
C PRO A 7 -12.25 -5.28 -5.43
N LYS A 8 -11.83 -6.49 -5.08
CA LYS A 8 -12.56 -7.37 -4.17
C LYS A 8 -11.78 -7.55 -2.86
N GLY A 9 -12.44 -8.06 -1.85
CA GLY A 9 -11.83 -8.32 -0.57
C GLY A 9 -11.47 -7.04 0.16
N ILE A 10 -10.38 -7.08 0.91
CA ILE A 10 -9.95 -5.94 1.72
C ILE A 10 -9.55 -4.74 0.87
N ASP A 11 -8.98 -4.97 -0.30
CA ASP A 11 -8.60 -3.90 -1.22
C ASP A 11 -9.82 -3.07 -1.64
N GLY A 12 -10.92 -3.75 -1.97
CA GLY A 12 -12.18 -3.10 -2.31
C GLY A 12 -12.84 -2.44 -1.11
N TYR A 13 -12.80 -3.09 0.05
CA TYR A 13 -13.37 -2.54 1.29
C TYR A 13 -12.68 -1.23 1.71
N LEU A 14 -11.36 -1.19 1.64
CA LEU A 14 -10.58 0.02 1.94
C LEU A 14 -10.65 1.06 0.82
N GLY A 15 -11.04 0.67 -0.38
CA GLY A 15 -11.03 1.57 -1.52
C GLY A 15 -9.63 1.88 -2.04
N ILE A 16 -8.73 0.90 -2.01
CA ILE A 16 -7.36 1.08 -2.48
C ILE A 16 -7.36 1.38 -3.97
N ARG A 17 -6.67 2.46 -4.34
CA ARG A 17 -6.51 2.92 -5.72
C ARG A 17 -5.06 3.06 -6.09
N LEU A 18 -4.73 2.63 -7.31
CA LEU A 18 -3.42 2.85 -7.89
C LEU A 18 -3.34 4.29 -8.40
N GLU A 19 -2.34 5.04 -7.94
CA GLU A 19 -2.13 6.42 -8.36
C GLU A 19 -1.03 6.56 -9.42
N SER A 20 0.07 5.85 -9.25
CA SER A 20 1.15 5.83 -10.24
C SER A 20 1.85 4.48 -10.24
N PHE A 21 2.39 4.11 -11.38
CA PHE A 21 2.97 2.81 -11.60
C PHE A 21 4.05 2.87 -12.67
N GLU A 22 5.27 2.57 -12.29
CA GLU A 22 6.42 2.47 -13.18
C GLU A 22 7.30 1.28 -12.74
N PRO A 23 8.18 0.76 -13.61
CA PRO A 23 9.02 -0.38 -13.21
C PRO A 23 9.79 -0.09 -11.93
N GLY A 24 9.56 -0.92 -10.89
CA GLY A 24 10.24 -0.82 -9.62
C GLY A 24 9.68 0.19 -8.63
N ARG A 25 8.62 0.93 -8.98
CA ARG A 25 8.00 1.93 -8.12
C ARG A 25 6.49 2.02 -8.31
N LEU A 26 5.78 2.16 -7.22
CA LEU A 26 4.32 2.22 -7.23
C LEU A 26 3.81 3.11 -6.11
N VAL A 27 2.76 3.87 -6.41
CA VAL A 27 2.01 4.64 -5.40
C VAL A 27 0.55 4.21 -5.44
N ALA A 28 0.01 3.88 -4.27
CA ALA A 28 -1.40 3.56 -4.09
C ALA A 28 -1.93 4.23 -2.83
N SER A 29 -3.24 4.42 -2.76
CA SER A 29 -3.85 5.13 -1.66
C SER A 29 -5.25 4.59 -1.34
N PHE A 30 -5.74 4.90 -0.15
CA PHE A 30 -7.15 4.75 0.18
C PHE A 30 -7.66 5.95 0.97
N PRO A 31 -8.95 6.30 0.82
CA PRO A 31 -9.56 7.36 1.61
C PRO A 31 -9.91 6.85 3.01
N VAL A 32 -9.76 7.72 4.01
CA VAL A 32 -10.25 7.40 5.36
C VAL A 32 -11.76 7.64 5.40
N THR A 33 -12.51 6.58 5.61
CA THR A 33 -13.98 6.64 5.72
C THR A 33 -14.40 6.39 7.17
N ASP A 34 -15.62 6.78 7.52
CA ASP A 34 -16.16 6.55 8.86
C ASP A 34 -16.22 5.06 9.23
N GLU A 35 -16.34 4.18 8.23
CA GLU A 35 -16.42 2.73 8.44
C GLU A 35 -15.13 2.13 9.01
N ILE A 36 -13.97 2.75 8.75
CA ILE A 36 -12.68 2.24 9.22
C ILE A 36 -12.12 3.01 10.41
N VAL A 37 -12.80 4.07 10.84
CA VAL A 37 -12.42 4.81 12.05
C VAL A 37 -12.96 4.08 13.27
N THR A 38 -12.07 3.79 14.22
CA THR A 38 -12.42 3.05 15.45
C THR A 38 -13.07 3.94 16.49
N MET A 39 -13.53 3.32 17.59
CA MET A 39 -14.13 4.03 18.72
C MET A 39 -13.21 5.07 19.37
N ILE A 40 -11.89 4.92 19.19
CA ILE A 40 -10.92 5.89 19.73
C ILE A 40 -10.59 7.02 18.75
N GLY A 41 -11.25 7.06 17.60
CA GLY A 41 -11.16 8.19 16.66
C GLY A 41 -10.05 8.10 15.61
N ASN A 42 -9.34 6.98 15.53
CA ASN A 42 -8.35 6.75 14.48
C ASN A 42 -8.58 5.38 13.81
N ILE A 43 -7.97 5.19 12.65
CA ILE A 43 -8.09 3.91 11.95
C ILE A 43 -7.23 2.84 12.61
N HIS A 44 -7.64 1.59 12.47
CA HIS A 44 -6.86 0.46 12.94
C HIS A 44 -5.54 0.39 12.15
N GLY A 45 -4.43 0.11 12.84
CA GLY A 45 -3.12 -0.06 12.21
C GLY A 45 -3.09 -1.14 11.13
N GLY A 46 -3.99 -2.11 11.23
CA GLY A 46 -4.19 -3.14 10.22
C GLY A 46 -4.61 -2.60 8.85
N CYS A 47 -5.30 -1.45 8.81
CA CYS A 47 -5.65 -0.80 7.54
C CYS A 47 -4.40 -0.29 6.82
N VAL A 48 -3.50 0.35 7.56
CA VAL A 48 -2.22 0.82 7.02
C VAL A 48 -1.36 -0.37 6.60
N THR A 49 -1.32 -1.41 7.43
CA THR A 49 -0.56 -2.63 7.17
C THR A 49 -1.08 -3.37 5.93
N ALA A 50 -2.39 -3.38 5.71
CA ALA A 50 -3.00 -3.94 4.50
C ALA A 50 -2.54 -3.20 3.25
N LEU A 51 -2.46 -1.88 3.30
CA LEU A 51 -1.93 -1.08 2.18
C LEU A 51 -0.46 -1.38 1.93
N VAL A 52 0.34 -1.51 2.99
CA VAL A 52 1.76 -1.87 2.87
C VAL A 52 1.92 -3.23 2.19
N ASP A 53 1.18 -4.24 2.63
CA ASP A 53 1.21 -5.57 2.02
C ASP A 53 0.78 -5.52 0.55
N HIS A 54 -0.27 -4.77 0.26
CA HIS A 54 -0.77 -4.61 -1.11
C HIS A 54 0.31 -4.07 -2.06
N VAL A 55 0.94 -2.95 -1.69
CA VAL A 55 1.94 -2.32 -2.57
C VAL A 55 3.24 -3.13 -2.66
N LEU A 56 3.59 -3.89 -1.60
CA LEU A 56 4.74 -4.81 -1.64
C LEU A 56 4.61 -5.84 -2.76
N GLY A 57 3.42 -6.39 -2.94
CA GLY A 57 3.17 -7.38 -3.97
C GLY A 57 2.96 -6.77 -5.35
N VAL A 58 2.15 -5.72 -5.44
CA VAL A 58 1.75 -5.15 -6.73
C VAL A 58 2.92 -4.48 -7.46
N VAL A 59 3.88 -3.89 -6.74
CA VAL A 59 5.05 -3.25 -7.36
C VAL A 59 5.90 -4.23 -8.19
N MET A 60 5.76 -5.53 -7.91
CA MET A 60 6.53 -6.57 -8.58
C MET A 60 6.06 -6.89 -10.00
N TYR A 61 4.79 -6.63 -10.32
CA TYR A 61 4.20 -7.16 -11.55
C TYR A 61 4.88 -6.72 -12.85
N PRO A 62 5.25 -5.46 -13.06
CA PRO A 62 5.91 -5.07 -14.31
C PRO A 62 7.32 -5.64 -14.52
N VAL A 63 7.96 -6.09 -13.44
CA VAL A 63 9.37 -6.52 -13.47
C VAL A 63 9.54 -8.02 -13.29
N MET A 64 8.45 -8.75 -13.06
CA MET A 64 8.45 -10.20 -12.98
C MET A 64 8.28 -10.84 -14.36
N PRO A 65 8.76 -12.08 -14.54
CA PRO A 65 8.43 -12.84 -15.75
C PRO A 65 6.91 -12.99 -15.93
N PRO A 66 6.42 -13.04 -17.17
CA PRO A 66 4.99 -13.26 -17.43
C PRO A 66 4.43 -14.49 -16.70
N LYS A 67 3.19 -14.40 -16.23
CA LYS A 67 2.47 -15.46 -15.50
C LYS A 67 3.06 -15.83 -14.13
N SER A 68 4.07 -15.10 -13.68
CA SER A 68 4.54 -15.18 -12.29
C SER A 68 3.60 -14.42 -11.37
N TRP A 69 3.68 -14.72 -10.08
CA TRP A 69 3.02 -13.90 -9.07
C TRP A 69 3.95 -13.67 -7.89
N ALA A 70 3.70 -12.60 -7.16
CA ALA A 70 4.50 -12.22 -6.02
C ALA A 70 3.78 -12.57 -4.72
N ALA A 71 4.46 -13.29 -3.85
CA ALA A 71 3.97 -13.57 -2.51
C ALA A 71 4.79 -12.76 -1.51
N THR A 72 4.13 -11.93 -0.71
CA THR A 72 4.76 -11.28 0.42
C THR A 72 5.06 -12.37 1.46
N THR A 73 6.33 -12.62 1.72
CA THR A 73 6.74 -13.71 2.63
C THR A 73 7.25 -13.21 3.98
N GLU A 74 7.55 -11.94 4.09
CA GLU A 74 7.93 -11.30 5.34
C GLU A 74 7.82 -9.79 5.16
N PHE A 75 7.37 -9.07 6.18
CA PHE A 75 7.52 -7.63 6.21
C PHE A 75 7.43 -7.09 7.63
N LYS A 76 8.06 -5.94 7.83
CA LYS A 76 8.02 -5.21 9.08
C LYS A 76 7.44 -3.82 8.80
N VAL A 77 6.56 -3.35 9.67
CA VAL A 77 5.97 -2.01 9.62
C VAL A 77 6.17 -1.31 10.95
N ASN A 78 6.67 -0.09 10.91
CA ASN A 78 6.63 0.82 12.04
C ASN A 78 5.46 1.79 11.81
N LEU A 79 4.49 1.77 12.72
CA LEU A 79 3.38 2.71 12.74
C LEU A 79 3.80 3.89 13.59
N VAL A 80 4.10 5.03 12.97
CA VAL A 80 4.74 6.17 13.65
C VAL A 80 3.79 7.30 14.01
N ALA A 81 2.60 7.34 13.41
CA ALA A 81 1.58 8.34 13.72
C ALA A 81 0.17 7.78 13.48
N PRO A 82 -0.83 8.19 14.28
CA PRO A 82 -2.22 7.79 14.05
C PRO A 82 -2.82 8.51 12.85
N VAL A 83 -3.85 7.91 12.26
CA VAL A 83 -4.61 8.46 11.14
C VAL A 83 -6.07 8.56 11.50
N SER A 84 -6.67 9.72 11.33
CA SER A 84 -8.08 9.97 11.69
C SER A 84 -8.94 10.44 10.52
N SER A 85 -8.33 10.98 9.47
CA SER A 85 -9.05 11.55 8.32
C SER A 85 -8.15 11.65 7.09
N GLY A 86 -8.74 12.05 5.98
CA GLY A 86 -8.01 12.35 4.76
C GLY A 86 -7.70 11.13 3.91
N VAL A 87 -6.50 11.09 3.35
CA VAL A 87 -6.05 10.05 2.42
C VAL A 87 -4.75 9.45 2.94
N VAL A 88 -4.68 8.13 2.93
CA VAL A 88 -3.46 7.36 3.25
C VAL A 88 -2.84 6.91 1.94
N ARG A 89 -1.58 7.26 1.75
CA ARG A 89 -0.84 6.98 0.50
C ARG A 89 0.44 6.22 0.81
N ALA A 90 0.65 5.11 0.13
CA ALA A 90 1.87 4.32 0.24
C ALA A 90 2.66 4.39 -1.05
N GLU A 91 3.96 4.59 -0.91
CA GLU A 91 4.93 4.54 -1.99
C GLU A 91 5.84 3.34 -1.77
N ALA A 92 5.87 2.43 -2.73
CA ALA A 92 6.71 1.24 -2.71
C ALA A 92 7.83 1.37 -3.73
N GLU A 93 9.02 0.97 -3.32
CA GLU A 93 10.21 0.96 -4.18
C GLU A 93 10.96 -0.35 -4.02
N ILE A 94 11.27 -1.02 -5.13
CA ILE A 94 12.11 -2.21 -5.13
C ILE A 94 13.55 -1.78 -4.88
N VAL A 95 14.11 -2.23 -3.76
CA VAL A 95 15.49 -1.91 -3.37
C VAL A 95 16.48 -2.88 -3.99
N SER A 96 16.10 -4.17 -4.05
CA SER A 96 16.93 -5.24 -4.57
C SER A 96 16.05 -6.33 -5.14
N MET A 97 16.47 -6.93 -6.24
CA MET A 97 15.73 -7.98 -6.89
C MET A 97 16.66 -9.04 -7.47
N SER A 98 16.32 -10.29 -7.25
CA SER A 98 16.94 -11.45 -7.88
C SER A 98 15.86 -12.24 -8.64
N ALA A 99 16.23 -13.40 -9.17
CA ALA A 99 15.26 -14.24 -9.88
C ALA A 99 14.14 -14.77 -8.98
N ARG A 100 14.38 -14.87 -7.67
CA ARG A 100 13.44 -15.50 -6.73
C ARG A 100 12.89 -14.56 -5.66
N LEU A 101 13.62 -13.50 -5.33
CA LEU A 101 13.29 -12.62 -4.21
C LEU A 101 13.45 -11.17 -4.60
N ALA A 102 12.63 -10.33 -3.99
CA ALA A 102 12.81 -8.89 -4.03
C ALA A 102 12.66 -8.31 -2.63
N VAL A 103 13.46 -7.31 -2.32
CA VAL A 103 13.31 -6.50 -1.11
C VAL A 103 12.67 -5.18 -1.53
N VAL A 104 11.59 -4.82 -0.86
CA VAL A 104 10.79 -3.63 -1.17
C VAL A 104 10.71 -2.75 0.06
N ARG A 105 10.92 -1.45 -0.14
CA ARG A 105 10.74 -0.42 0.89
C ARG A 105 9.41 0.30 0.66
N VAL A 106 8.72 0.60 1.74
CA VAL A 106 7.44 1.31 1.69
C VAL A 106 7.44 2.49 2.66
N GLU A 107 7.04 3.64 2.18
CA GLU A 107 6.79 4.83 3.00
C GLU A 107 5.31 5.18 2.88
N VAL A 108 4.65 5.41 4.03
CA VAL A 108 3.23 5.74 4.08
C VAL A 108 3.03 7.12 4.67
N THR A 109 2.29 7.95 3.96
CA THR A 109 1.94 9.30 4.39
C THR A 109 0.43 9.44 4.53
N ASN A 110 0.03 10.42 5.33
CA ASN A 110 -1.38 10.81 5.47
C ASN A 110 -1.51 12.28 5.14
N THR A 111 -2.35 12.59 4.16
CA THR A 111 -2.71 13.96 3.80
C THR A 111 -4.11 14.25 4.31
N PHE A 112 -4.25 15.28 5.13
CA PHE A 112 -5.50 15.63 5.80
C PHE A 112 -5.58 17.13 6.05
N THR A 113 -6.79 17.61 6.33
CA THR A 113 -7.03 19.00 6.72
C THR A 113 -7.41 19.05 8.20
N LYS A 114 -6.70 19.84 8.99
CA LYS A 114 -7.03 20.04 10.41
C LYS A 114 -8.38 20.73 10.55
N PRO A 115 -9.14 20.51 11.65
CA PRO A 115 -10.50 21.05 11.80
C PRO A 115 -10.64 22.55 11.56
N ASP A 116 -9.68 23.36 11.98
CA ASP A 116 -9.74 24.83 11.85
C ASP A 116 -8.80 25.38 10.78
N ALA A 117 -8.36 24.54 9.85
CA ALA A 117 -7.44 24.92 8.80
C ALA A 117 -8.09 24.83 7.42
N THR A 118 -7.55 25.58 6.45
CA THR A 118 -7.96 25.52 5.04
C THR A 118 -6.94 24.80 4.19
N GLU A 119 -5.71 24.63 4.68
CA GLU A 119 -4.64 23.97 3.96
C GLU A 119 -4.47 22.52 4.40
N GLU A 120 -4.07 21.69 3.46
CA GLU A 120 -3.76 20.29 3.72
C GLU A 120 -2.43 20.16 4.45
N THR A 121 -2.35 19.15 5.33
CA THR A 121 -1.13 18.75 6.01
C THR A 121 -0.79 17.33 5.57
N THR A 122 0.48 17.07 5.27
CA THR A 122 0.97 15.73 4.97
C THR A 122 2.01 15.34 6.00
N ARG A 123 1.87 14.15 6.57
CA ARG A 123 2.85 13.63 7.54
C ARG A 123 3.13 12.16 7.29
N LEU A 124 4.32 11.73 7.71
CA LEU A 124 4.71 10.33 7.73
C LEU A 124 3.91 9.59 8.79
N VAL A 125 3.28 8.47 8.42
CA VAL A 125 2.50 7.66 9.35
C VAL A 125 3.02 6.23 9.49
N ALA A 126 3.77 5.73 8.52
CA ALA A 126 4.37 4.40 8.62
C ALA A 126 5.59 4.26 7.72
N LEU A 127 6.48 3.38 8.15
CA LEU A 127 7.63 2.91 7.35
C LEU A 127 7.61 1.40 7.34
N GLY A 128 7.85 0.80 6.19
CA GLY A 128 7.89 -0.63 6.04
C GLY A 128 9.00 -1.11 5.12
N GLN A 129 9.38 -2.35 5.31
CA GLN A 129 10.27 -3.06 4.42
C GLN A 129 9.92 -4.54 4.47
N GLY A 130 9.89 -5.17 3.31
CA GLY A 130 9.55 -6.57 3.25
C GLY A 130 10.17 -7.29 2.08
N THR A 131 9.93 -8.58 2.06
CA THR A 131 10.43 -9.50 1.05
C THR A 131 9.27 -10.10 0.29
N CYS A 132 9.34 -10.02 -1.03
CA CYS A 132 8.45 -10.75 -1.92
C CYS A 132 9.18 -11.94 -2.51
N THR A 133 8.53 -13.09 -2.49
CA THR A 133 8.99 -14.28 -3.17
C THR A 133 8.30 -14.35 -4.54
N ILE A 134 9.10 -14.52 -5.58
CA ILE A 134 8.58 -14.65 -6.95
C ILE A 134 8.23 -16.11 -7.17
N VAL A 135 6.97 -16.38 -7.44
CA VAL A 135 6.48 -17.72 -7.72
C VAL A 135 6.34 -17.88 -9.24
N ALA A 136 7.15 -18.76 -9.79
CA ALA A 136 7.16 -19.04 -11.22
C ALA A 136 5.84 -19.71 -11.64
N PRO A 137 5.41 -19.52 -12.89
CA PRO A 137 4.24 -20.23 -13.39
C PRO A 137 4.51 -21.74 -13.41
N LYS A 138 3.46 -22.51 -13.13
CA LYS A 138 3.50 -23.96 -13.30
C LYS A 138 3.62 -24.28 -14.78
N GLY A 139 4.72 -24.90 -15.14
CA GLY A 139 5.00 -25.31 -16.53
C GLY A 139 4.07 -26.39 -17.05
#